data_b16a70c59b26cf7400a149ac00138bde
#
_entry.id   b16a70c59b26cf7400a149ac00138bde
#
_cell.length_a   1.000
_cell.length_b   1.000
_cell.length_c   1.000
_cell.angle_alpha   90.00
_cell.angle_beta   90.00
_cell.angle_gamma   90.00
#
_symmetry.space_group_name_H-M   'P 1'
#
loop_
_entity.id
_entity.type
_entity.pdbx_description
1 polymer ?
#
loop_
_entity_poly.entity_id
_entity_poly.type
_entity_poly.pdbx_seq_one_letter_code
_entity_poly.pdbx_strand_id
1 'polypeptide(L)'
;MRATMVAYLRRLCLLLALALPATAMAEQQDIAAAARGVVRIAIVATNGSDAYFVGHGSGFAVAPDKVITNAHVVELTRTEPNLVIGVVPSEGRKSYGGRVIAYSPGNDLALIQLEEGRLPVSTFYAGAVSDGQHVTAIGYPGTVDRAQGLGLKQMVEPLSTVKTSGNISSGRSSQSFDTILHTAPLAAGNSGGPLVDDCGRVLGVNSFGSVSDGNDAEFGFAVSWREVASFLRQAGVSSLHTVAPCRSMAEADAAEAALTQREAQQSEQSERAKADAREAALEKARDTAERDVISARENAMAGAAVTLTSPR
;
A
#
# COMPACT_ATOMS: atom_id res chain seq x y z
N MET A 1 39.15 25.11 26.90
CA MET A 1 38.36 23.86 27.07
C MET A 1 36.84 24.04 27.02
N ARG A 2 36.23 25.10 27.57
CA ARG A 2 34.74 25.29 27.48
C ARG A 2 34.20 25.61 26.09
N ALA A 3 34.91 26.40 25.28
CA ALA A 3 34.45 26.78 23.93
C ALA A 3 34.47 25.62 22.89
N THR A 4 35.43 24.73 23.00
CA THR A 4 35.54 23.53 22.14
C THR A 4 34.46 22.50 22.44
N MET A 5 34.09 22.33 23.73
CA MET A 5 33.03 21.39 24.14
C MET A 5 31.63 21.85 23.66
N VAL A 6 31.35 23.16 23.68
CA VAL A 6 30.09 23.73 23.20
C VAL A 6 29.97 23.59 21.66
N ALA A 7 31.09 23.74 20.93
CA ALA A 7 31.09 23.53 19.48
C ALA A 7 30.86 22.06 19.08
N TYR A 8 31.42 21.10 19.85
CA TYR A 8 31.16 19.66 19.66
C TYR A 8 29.71 19.27 19.98
N LEU A 9 29.17 19.81 21.09
CA LEU A 9 27.76 19.56 21.47
C LEU A 9 26.79 20.11 20.42
N ARG A 10 27.04 21.31 19.87
CA ARG A 10 26.23 21.87 18.78
C ARG A 10 26.31 21.05 17.48
N ARG A 11 27.48 20.53 17.12
CA ARG A 11 27.64 19.64 15.95
C ARG A 11 26.96 18.28 16.15
N LEU A 12 27.01 17.73 17.37
CA LEU A 12 26.32 16.48 17.71
C LEU A 12 24.80 16.66 17.70
N CYS A 13 24.27 17.78 18.21
CA CYS A 13 22.84 18.10 18.12
C CYS A 13 22.36 18.37 16.68
N LEU A 14 23.19 18.96 15.81
CA LEU A 14 22.87 19.14 14.40
C LEU A 14 22.85 17.81 13.63
N LEU A 15 23.72 16.87 13.96
CA LEU A 15 23.74 15.54 13.36
C LEU A 15 22.58 14.65 13.84
N LEU A 16 22.12 14.83 15.10
CA LEU A 16 20.95 14.12 15.62
C LEU A 16 19.63 14.67 15.04
N ALA A 17 19.56 15.95 14.69
CA ALA A 17 18.36 16.56 14.10
C ALA A 17 18.13 16.16 12.62
N LEU A 18 19.14 15.59 11.93
CA LEU A 18 19.06 15.09 10.57
C LEU A 18 18.66 13.62 10.47
N ALA A 19 18.52 12.92 11.60
CA ALA A 19 18.09 11.53 11.67
C ALA A 19 16.61 11.39 12.05
N LEU A 20 15.72 12.22 11.45
CA LEU A 20 14.30 11.88 11.45
C LEU A 20 14.13 10.66 10.53
N PRO A 21 13.49 9.59 11.00
CA PRO A 21 13.35 8.39 10.19
C PRO A 21 12.51 8.72 8.94
N ALA A 22 13.14 8.62 7.77
CA ALA A 22 12.47 8.79 6.48
C ALA A 22 11.26 7.86 6.31
N THR A 23 11.21 6.76 7.06
CA THR A 23 10.11 5.80 7.14
C THR A 23 8.78 6.41 7.58
N ALA A 24 8.76 7.30 8.58
CA ALA A 24 7.52 7.91 9.08
C ALA A 24 6.87 8.87 8.05
N MET A 25 7.66 9.49 7.18
CA MET A 25 7.12 10.39 6.15
C MET A 25 6.54 9.61 4.95
N ALA A 26 7.13 8.47 4.60
CA ALA A 26 6.64 7.61 3.51
C ALA A 26 5.28 6.98 3.88
N GLU A 27 5.14 6.45 5.09
CA GLU A 27 3.91 5.89 5.63
C GLU A 27 2.74 6.90 5.60
N GLN A 28 2.99 8.16 5.99
CA GLN A 28 1.98 9.21 5.91
C GLN A 28 1.52 9.51 4.48
N GLN A 29 2.41 9.40 3.50
CA GLN A 29 2.07 9.61 2.08
C GLN A 29 1.21 8.49 1.54
N ASP A 30 1.46 7.24 1.91
CA ASP A 30 0.69 6.08 1.47
C ASP A 30 -0.73 6.08 2.05
N ILE A 31 -0.88 6.39 3.35
CA ILE A 31 -2.18 6.57 3.99
C ILE A 31 -2.93 7.77 3.40
N ALA A 32 -2.25 8.88 3.09
CA ALA A 32 -2.86 10.03 2.45
C ALA A 32 -3.31 9.70 1.01
N ALA A 33 -2.55 8.89 0.28
CA ALA A 33 -2.93 8.40 -1.04
C ALA A 33 -4.18 7.51 -0.98
N ALA A 34 -4.23 6.56 -0.04
CA ALA A 34 -5.40 5.71 0.19
C ALA A 34 -6.65 6.54 0.53
N ALA A 35 -6.50 7.58 1.34
CA ALA A 35 -7.60 8.46 1.75
C ALA A 35 -8.29 9.19 0.59
N ARG A 36 -7.62 9.38 -0.56
CA ARG A 36 -8.23 10.01 -1.74
C ARG A 36 -9.34 9.17 -2.37
N GLY A 37 -9.30 7.85 -2.20
CA GLY A 37 -10.35 6.93 -2.63
C GLY A 37 -11.52 6.79 -1.67
N VAL A 38 -11.42 7.39 -0.47
CA VAL A 38 -12.45 7.31 0.58
C VAL A 38 -13.48 8.41 0.40
N VAL A 39 -14.74 8.05 0.59
CA VAL A 39 -15.89 8.94 0.40
C VAL A 39 -16.80 8.92 1.63
N ARG A 40 -17.52 10.01 1.85
CA ARG A 40 -18.70 10.01 2.73
C ARG A 40 -19.91 9.51 1.94
N ILE A 41 -20.66 8.60 2.51
CA ILE A 41 -21.96 8.16 2.00
C ILE A 41 -23.03 8.95 2.76
N ALA A 42 -23.54 10.00 2.15
CA ALA A 42 -24.57 10.86 2.71
C ALA A 42 -25.96 10.33 2.34
N ILE A 43 -26.83 10.12 3.34
CA ILE A 43 -28.24 9.76 3.13
C ILE A 43 -29.06 11.03 3.29
N VAL A 44 -29.75 11.42 2.24
CA VAL A 44 -30.49 12.68 2.14
C VAL A 44 -31.96 12.37 1.81
N ALA A 45 -32.87 12.85 2.62
CA ALA A 45 -34.31 12.84 2.31
C ALA A 45 -34.64 14.03 1.40
N THR A 46 -35.36 13.78 0.31
CA THR A 46 -35.83 14.82 -0.60
C THR A 46 -37.37 14.90 -0.57
N ASN A 47 -37.91 16.12 -0.43
CA ASN A 47 -39.32 16.39 -0.52
C ASN A 47 -39.56 17.54 -1.49
N GLY A 48 -39.52 17.23 -2.78
CA GLY A 48 -39.65 18.24 -3.84
C GLY A 48 -38.44 19.18 -3.87
N SER A 49 -38.59 20.37 -3.31
CA SER A 49 -37.54 21.42 -3.28
C SER A 49 -36.64 21.33 -2.06
N ASP A 50 -37.03 20.60 -1.01
CA ASP A 50 -36.32 20.57 0.26
C ASP A 50 -35.47 19.29 0.37
N ALA A 51 -34.29 19.42 0.99
CA ALA A 51 -33.39 18.33 1.28
C ALA A 51 -32.99 18.31 2.76
N TYR A 52 -33.07 17.15 3.37
CA TYR A 52 -32.77 16.95 4.79
C TYR A 52 -31.72 15.86 4.96
N PHE A 53 -30.69 16.13 5.74
CA PHE A 53 -29.68 15.13 6.07
C PHE A 53 -30.22 14.12 7.08
N VAL A 54 -30.26 12.85 6.70
CA VAL A 54 -30.78 11.76 7.54
C VAL A 54 -29.64 11.11 8.32
N GLY A 55 -28.49 10.90 7.68
CA GLY A 55 -27.34 10.28 8.28
C GLY A 55 -26.22 10.06 7.27
N HIS A 56 -25.13 9.49 7.72
CA HIS A 56 -24.02 9.16 6.84
C HIS A 56 -23.24 7.96 7.35
N GLY A 57 -22.48 7.39 6.45
CA GLY A 57 -21.37 6.48 6.69
C GLY A 57 -20.17 6.86 5.83
N SER A 58 -19.23 5.98 5.77
CA SER A 58 -18.06 6.04 4.90
C SER A 58 -18.14 4.98 3.80
N GLY A 59 -17.33 5.11 2.78
CA GLY A 59 -17.12 4.12 1.73
C GLY A 59 -15.79 4.35 1.06
N PHE A 60 -15.41 3.49 0.15
CA PHE A 60 -14.21 3.71 -0.67
C PHE A 60 -14.35 3.03 -2.03
N ALA A 61 -13.60 3.55 -3.01
CA ALA A 61 -13.69 3.08 -4.38
C ALA A 61 -12.99 1.74 -4.56
N VAL A 62 -13.72 0.74 -5.07
CA VAL A 62 -13.22 -0.59 -5.49
C VAL A 62 -13.10 -0.72 -7.00
N ALA A 63 -13.74 0.19 -7.73
CA ALA A 63 -13.56 0.47 -9.15
C ALA A 63 -13.74 1.98 -9.37
N PRO A 64 -13.35 2.54 -10.50
CA PRO A 64 -13.42 4.00 -10.70
C PRO A 64 -14.82 4.59 -10.50
N ASP A 65 -15.86 3.80 -10.72
CA ASP A 65 -17.26 4.17 -10.65
C ASP A 65 -18.07 3.36 -9.62
N LYS A 66 -17.39 2.59 -8.75
CA LYS A 66 -18.03 1.74 -7.74
C LYS A 66 -17.41 1.91 -6.37
N VAL A 67 -18.28 2.09 -5.39
CA VAL A 67 -17.92 2.30 -3.99
C VAL A 67 -18.48 1.17 -3.13
N ILE A 68 -17.64 0.57 -2.29
CA ILE A 68 -18.10 -0.35 -1.24
C ILE A 68 -18.36 0.42 0.04
N THR A 69 -19.39 -0.01 0.77
CA THR A 69 -19.77 0.49 2.09
C THR A 69 -20.43 -0.64 2.89
N ASN A 70 -20.90 -0.37 4.11
CA ASN A 70 -21.70 -1.34 4.85
C ASN A 70 -23.16 -1.36 4.39
N ALA A 71 -23.79 -2.53 4.55
CA ALA A 71 -25.20 -2.73 4.22
C ALA A 71 -26.11 -1.82 5.08
N HIS A 72 -25.87 -1.74 6.41
CA HIS A 72 -26.65 -0.91 7.32
C HIS A 72 -26.61 0.60 7.00
N VAL A 73 -25.51 1.09 6.37
CA VAL A 73 -25.38 2.51 5.97
C VAL A 73 -26.42 2.90 4.93
N VAL A 74 -26.75 1.99 4.01
CA VAL A 74 -27.68 2.24 2.91
C VAL A 74 -29.03 1.56 3.06
N GLU A 75 -29.28 0.87 4.16
CA GLU A 75 -30.45 0.04 4.36
C GLU A 75 -31.75 0.82 4.14
N LEU A 76 -31.88 2.00 4.75
CA LEU A 76 -33.08 2.83 4.66
C LEU A 76 -33.38 3.26 3.22
N THR A 77 -32.38 3.45 2.36
CA THR A 77 -32.60 3.88 0.97
C THR A 77 -33.27 2.80 0.11
N ARG A 78 -33.38 1.57 0.61
CA ARG A 78 -34.02 0.44 -0.08
C ARG A 78 -35.52 0.37 0.19
N THR A 79 -35.96 0.95 1.28
CA THR A 79 -37.37 0.92 1.73
C THR A 79 -38.05 2.26 1.56
N GLU A 80 -37.30 3.36 1.65
CA GLU A 80 -37.79 4.73 1.63
C GLU A 80 -37.47 5.41 0.29
N PRO A 81 -38.44 5.57 -0.63
CA PRO A 81 -38.19 6.04 -2.01
C PRO A 81 -37.78 7.52 -2.09
N ASN A 82 -38.00 8.28 -1.03
CA ASN A 82 -37.60 9.68 -0.94
C ASN A 82 -36.15 9.87 -0.43
N LEU A 83 -35.45 8.78 -0.12
CA LEU A 83 -34.05 8.83 0.28
C LEU A 83 -33.14 8.64 -0.93
N VAL A 84 -32.15 9.50 -1.04
CA VAL A 84 -31.10 9.44 -2.07
C VAL A 84 -29.74 9.29 -1.44
N ILE A 85 -28.82 8.68 -2.19
CA ILE A 85 -27.43 8.48 -1.78
C ILE A 85 -26.57 9.57 -2.43
N GLY A 86 -25.92 10.39 -1.63
CA GLY A 86 -24.84 11.25 -2.04
C GLY A 86 -23.49 10.59 -1.76
N VAL A 87 -22.63 10.53 -2.77
CA VAL A 87 -21.24 10.08 -2.64
C VAL A 87 -20.34 11.30 -2.67
N VAL A 88 -19.77 11.65 -1.51
CA VAL A 88 -19.01 12.87 -1.28
C VAL A 88 -17.52 12.52 -1.19
N PRO A 89 -16.70 12.89 -2.19
CA PRO A 89 -15.27 12.61 -2.19
C PRO A 89 -14.50 13.32 -1.07
N SER A 90 -13.32 12.81 -0.75
CA SER A 90 -12.41 13.47 0.22
C SER A 90 -11.78 14.75 -0.34
N GLU A 91 -11.74 14.89 -1.65
CA GLU A 91 -11.18 16.06 -2.37
C GLU A 91 -11.95 16.29 -3.68
N GLY A 92 -11.76 17.45 -4.28
CA GLY A 92 -12.44 17.81 -5.52
C GLY A 92 -13.41 18.96 -5.35
N ARG A 93 -14.40 19.08 -6.24
CA ARG A 93 -15.31 20.22 -6.28
C ARG A 93 -16.78 19.86 -6.21
N LYS A 94 -17.14 18.59 -6.41
CA LYS A 94 -18.52 18.15 -6.46
C LYS A 94 -18.70 16.77 -5.86
N SER A 95 -19.90 16.51 -5.40
CA SER A 95 -20.38 15.19 -4.99
C SER A 95 -21.15 14.53 -6.13
N TYR A 96 -21.36 13.23 -6.03
CA TYR A 96 -22.02 12.42 -7.05
C TYR A 96 -23.28 11.78 -6.47
N GLY A 97 -24.26 11.50 -7.31
CA GLY A 97 -25.37 10.59 -7.00
C GLY A 97 -24.87 9.15 -7.04
N GLY A 98 -25.49 8.30 -6.23
CA GLY A 98 -25.20 6.88 -6.20
C GLY A 98 -26.45 6.01 -6.07
N ARG A 99 -26.38 4.77 -6.58
CA ARG A 99 -27.43 3.76 -6.41
C ARG A 99 -26.84 2.44 -5.95
N VAL A 100 -27.52 1.74 -5.08
CA VAL A 100 -27.12 0.40 -4.62
C VAL A 100 -27.30 -0.59 -5.76
N ILE A 101 -26.22 -1.33 -6.11
CA ILE A 101 -26.21 -2.38 -7.14
C ILE A 101 -26.01 -3.78 -6.60
N ALA A 102 -25.45 -3.92 -5.39
CA ALA A 102 -25.39 -5.17 -4.65
C ALA A 102 -25.55 -4.91 -3.15
N TYR A 103 -26.20 -5.83 -2.45
CA TYR A 103 -26.51 -5.69 -1.03
C TYR A 103 -26.48 -7.05 -0.34
N SER A 104 -25.68 -7.16 0.71
CA SER A 104 -25.48 -8.38 1.48
C SER A 104 -25.52 -8.10 2.98
N PRO A 105 -26.71 -8.17 3.61
CA PRO A 105 -26.85 -7.87 5.03
C PRO A 105 -26.20 -8.94 5.92
N GLY A 106 -26.00 -10.16 5.39
CA GLY A 106 -25.40 -11.26 6.14
C GLY A 106 -23.93 -11.05 6.52
N ASN A 107 -23.20 -10.28 5.72
CA ASN A 107 -21.81 -9.87 6.00
C ASN A 107 -21.64 -8.34 6.02
N ASP A 108 -22.75 -7.62 6.15
CA ASP A 108 -22.82 -6.16 6.27
C ASP A 108 -22.08 -5.39 5.16
N LEU A 109 -22.27 -5.78 3.90
CA LEU A 109 -21.65 -5.14 2.73
C LEU A 109 -22.69 -4.65 1.73
N ALA A 110 -22.43 -3.50 1.12
CA ALA A 110 -23.17 -2.96 0.00
C ALA A 110 -22.24 -2.34 -1.05
N LEU A 111 -22.67 -2.40 -2.32
CA LEU A 111 -21.94 -1.81 -3.44
C LEU A 111 -22.82 -0.72 -4.09
N ILE A 112 -22.24 0.46 -4.21
CA ILE A 112 -22.86 1.63 -4.83
C ILE A 112 -22.22 1.88 -6.18
N GLN A 113 -23.04 2.03 -7.21
CA GLN A 113 -22.65 2.54 -8.52
C GLN A 113 -22.78 4.06 -8.52
N LEU A 114 -21.75 4.79 -8.90
CA LEU A 114 -21.85 6.22 -9.18
C LEU A 114 -22.70 6.47 -10.41
N GLU A 115 -23.52 7.50 -10.39
CA GLU A 115 -24.28 7.94 -11.57
C GLU A 115 -23.36 8.64 -12.58
N GLU A 116 -22.33 9.30 -12.08
CA GLU A 116 -21.28 9.96 -12.88
C GLU A 116 -19.96 10.03 -12.09
N GLY A 117 -18.88 10.44 -12.75
CA GLY A 117 -17.59 10.69 -12.11
C GLY A 117 -16.71 9.44 -11.98
N ARG A 118 -15.52 9.66 -11.44
CA ARG A 118 -14.51 8.61 -11.20
C ARG A 118 -13.74 8.93 -9.94
N LEU A 119 -13.41 7.91 -9.17
CA LEU A 119 -12.67 7.99 -7.92
C LEU A 119 -11.35 7.22 -8.03
N PRO A 120 -10.31 7.60 -7.28
CA PRO A 120 -9.11 6.79 -7.09
C PRO A 120 -9.46 5.44 -6.48
N VAL A 121 -8.99 4.36 -7.08
CA VAL A 121 -9.32 2.99 -6.66
C VAL A 121 -8.36 2.54 -5.57
N SER A 122 -8.89 1.96 -4.49
CA SER A 122 -8.12 1.37 -3.42
C SER A 122 -7.52 0.02 -3.79
N THR A 123 -6.34 -0.29 -3.28
CA THR A 123 -5.70 -1.61 -3.40
C THR A 123 -5.89 -2.40 -2.12
N PHE A 124 -6.32 -3.66 -2.23
CA PHE A 124 -6.47 -4.55 -1.09
C PHE A 124 -5.20 -5.35 -0.80
N TYR A 125 -4.96 -5.64 0.46
CA TYR A 125 -4.00 -6.66 0.87
C TYR A 125 -4.70 -8.01 1.01
N ALA A 126 -4.33 -8.95 0.15
CA ALA A 126 -4.92 -10.28 0.11
C ALA A 126 -4.14 -11.34 0.92
N GLY A 127 -3.08 -10.94 1.61
CA GLY A 127 -2.30 -11.80 2.50
C GLY A 127 -2.93 -11.96 3.89
N ALA A 128 -2.27 -12.72 4.73
CA ALA A 128 -2.68 -12.89 6.13
C ALA A 128 -2.33 -11.63 6.95
N VAL A 129 -3.26 -11.19 7.77
CA VAL A 129 -3.02 -10.15 8.78
C VAL A 129 -2.42 -10.77 10.04
N SER A 130 -1.62 -10.00 10.77
CA SER A 130 -0.95 -10.45 12.00
C SER A 130 -1.44 -9.69 13.22
N ASP A 131 -1.56 -10.39 14.35
CA ASP A 131 -1.86 -9.75 15.63
C ASP A 131 -0.75 -8.75 15.98
N GLY A 132 -1.14 -7.59 16.49
CA GLY A 132 -0.23 -6.49 16.78
C GLY A 132 0.16 -5.63 15.56
N GLN A 133 -0.24 -6.00 14.33
CA GLN A 133 0.01 -5.20 13.13
C GLN A 133 -0.64 -3.82 13.27
N HIS A 134 0.13 -2.76 12.98
CA HIS A 134 -0.39 -1.38 12.98
C HIS A 134 -1.40 -1.19 11.85
N VAL A 135 -2.47 -0.45 12.14
CA VAL A 135 -3.57 -0.19 11.19
C VAL A 135 -4.13 1.21 11.38
N THR A 136 -4.67 1.77 10.32
CA THR A 136 -5.37 3.05 10.32
C THR A 136 -6.78 2.88 9.77
N ALA A 137 -7.78 3.30 10.53
CA ALA A 137 -9.16 3.44 10.08
C ALA A 137 -9.33 4.82 9.45
N ILE A 138 -9.91 4.89 8.24
CA ILE A 138 -10.12 6.13 7.48
C ILE A 138 -11.62 6.30 7.24
N GLY A 139 -12.16 7.47 7.57
CA GLY A 139 -13.60 7.71 7.37
C GLY A 139 -14.06 9.09 7.82
N TYR A 140 -15.35 9.18 8.10
CA TYR A 140 -16.04 10.43 8.46
C TYR A 140 -16.82 10.26 9.78
N PRO A 141 -16.14 10.30 10.93
CA PRO A 141 -16.80 10.12 12.23
C PRO A 141 -17.70 11.31 12.56
N GLY A 142 -18.98 11.04 12.78
CA GLY A 142 -19.99 12.08 13.08
C GLY A 142 -19.75 12.82 14.40
N THR A 143 -18.94 12.29 15.31
CA THR A 143 -18.48 13.01 16.51
C THR A 143 -17.59 14.19 16.15
N VAL A 144 -16.73 14.05 15.14
CA VAL A 144 -15.87 15.14 14.63
C VAL A 144 -16.74 16.17 13.88
N ASP A 145 -17.65 15.72 13.02
CA ASP A 145 -18.57 16.59 12.29
C ASP A 145 -19.38 17.48 13.24
N ARG A 146 -19.92 16.91 14.31
CA ARG A 146 -20.65 17.66 15.35
C ARG A 146 -19.74 18.63 16.11
N ALA A 147 -18.54 18.23 16.46
CA ALA A 147 -17.57 19.09 17.13
C ALA A 147 -17.15 20.28 16.27
N GLN A 148 -17.13 20.12 14.95
CA GLN A 148 -16.85 21.16 13.97
C GLN A 148 -18.10 21.99 13.61
N GLY A 149 -19.28 21.63 14.06
CA GLY A 149 -20.53 22.33 13.77
C GLY A 149 -20.94 22.27 12.30
N LEU A 150 -20.63 21.17 11.59
CA LEU A 150 -20.94 21.04 10.17
C LEU A 150 -22.46 21.00 9.92
N GLY A 151 -22.92 21.90 9.05
CA GLY A 151 -24.29 21.89 8.55
C GLY A 151 -24.46 21.02 7.29
N LEU A 152 -25.73 20.86 6.82
CA LEU A 152 -26.07 20.03 5.66
C LEU A 152 -25.19 20.34 4.44
N LYS A 153 -24.99 21.61 4.12
CA LYS A 153 -24.19 22.00 2.96
C LYS A 153 -22.78 21.44 3.00
N GLN A 154 -22.09 21.57 4.16
CA GLN A 154 -20.74 21.08 4.34
C GLN A 154 -20.67 19.54 4.38
N MET A 155 -21.76 18.87 4.83
CA MET A 155 -21.84 17.41 4.88
C MET A 155 -21.95 16.78 3.48
N VAL A 156 -22.38 17.54 2.48
CA VAL A 156 -22.53 17.07 1.09
C VAL A 156 -21.51 17.68 0.12
N GLU A 157 -20.59 18.49 0.61
CA GLU A 157 -19.44 19.01 -0.14
C GLU A 157 -18.17 18.22 0.17
N PRO A 158 -17.22 18.11 -0.79
CA PRO A 158 -15.93 17.43 -0.57
C PRO A 158 -15.22 17.94 0.67
N LEU A 159 -14.84 17.02 1.55
CA LEU A 159 -14.18 17.28 2.81
C LEU A 159 -13.17 16.17 3.13
N SER A 160 -12.00 16.53 3.67
CA SER A 160 -10.96 15.59 4.02
C SER A 160 -11.41 14.59 5.10
N THR A 161 -10.89 13.36 4.99
CA THR A 161 -11.18 12.26 5.92
C THR A 161 -10.51 12.45 7.28
N VAL A 162 -11.09 11.85 8.32
CA VAL A 162 -10.44 11.63 9.61
C VAL A 162 -9.74 10.27 9.61
N LYS A 163 -8.60 10.20 10.25
CA LYS A 163 -7.76 9.00 10.40
C LYS A 163 -7.54 8.71 11.87
N THR A 164 -7.72 7.45 12.26
CA THR A 164 -7.47 6.97 13.63
C THR A 164 -6.62 5.71 13.55
N SER A 165 -5.57 5.64 14.36
CA SER A 165 -4.61 4.53 14.32
C SER A 165 -4.75 3.62 15.53
N GLY A 166 -4.41 2.36 15.34
CA GLY A 166 -4.42 1.31 16.35
C GLY A 166 -3.71 0.07 15.84
N ASN A 167 -4.02 -1.07 16.45
CA ASN A 167 -3.39 -2.34 16.09
C ASN A 167 -4.45 -3.43 15.92
N ILE A 168 -4.16 -4.44 15.11
CA ILE A 168 -4.94 -5.66 15.05
C ILE A 168 -4.82 -6.39 16.38
N SER A 169 -5.95 -6.68 16.99
CA SER A 169 -6.01 -7.43 18.25
C SER A 169 -6.20 -8.92 18.02
N SER A 170 -6.98 -9.30 17.00
CA SER A 170 -7.20 -10.68 16.59
C SER A 170 -7.94 -10.76 15.26
N GLY A 171 -7.62 -11.77 14.44
CA GLY A 171 -8.50 -12.23 13.36
C GLY A 171 -9.56 -13.18 13.95
N ARG A 172 -10.62 -12.65 14.54
CA ARG A 172 -11.75 -13.46 15.06
C ARG A 172 -12.89 -13.44 14.06
N SER A 173 -13.33 -14.63 13.67
CA SER A 173 -14.61 -14.75 13.00
C SER A 173 -15.71 -14.36 13.98
N SER A 174 -16.58 -13.43 13.59
CA SER A 174 -17.88 -13.26 14.27
C SER A 174 -18.70 -14.54 14.07
N GLN A 175 -19.82 -14.67 14.78
CA GLN A 175 -20.69 -15.84 14.59
C GLN A 175 -21.27 -15.93 13.16
N SER A 176 -21.24 -14.86 12.38
CA SER A 176 -21.91 -14.75 11.08
C SER A 176 -20.93 -14.63 9.90
N PHE A 177 -19.80 -13.96 10.06
CA PHE A 177 -18.82 -13.70 8.99
C PHE A 177 -17.43 -13.37 9.55
N ASP A 178 -16.40 -13.43 8.69
CA ASP A 178 -15.01 -13.23 9.08
C ASP A 178 -14.70 -11.73 9.30
N THR A 179 -14.19 -11.40 10.50
CA THR A 179 -13.88 -10.03 10.91
C THR A 179 -12.46 -9.90 11.44
N ILE A 180 -11.94 -8.67 11.35
CA ILE A 180 -10.70 -8.23 11.96
C ILE A 180 -11.07 -7.38 13.18
N LEU A 181 -10.63 -7.80 14.37
CA LEU A 181 -10.73 -7.05 15.61
C LEU A 181 -9.53 -6.10 15.73
N HIS A 182 -9.75 -4.82 15.98
CA HIS A 182 -8.68 -3.83 16.09
C HIS A 182 -8.98 -2.75 17.15
N THR A 183 -7.93 -2.00 17.53
CA THR A 183 -8.02 -0.93 18.55
C THR A 183 -8.04 0.48 17.95
N ALA A 184 -8.01 0.63 16.60
CA ALA A 184 -8.20 1.95 16.00
C ALA A 184 -9.58 2.50 16.37
N PRO A 185 -9.68 3.69 16.99
CA PRO A 185 -10.96 4.24 17.45
C PRO A 185 -11.95 4.41 16.30
N LEU A 186 -13.16 3.94 16.50
CA LEU A 186 -14.31 4.10 15.60
C LEU A 186 -15.42 4.92 16.25
N ALA A 187 -16.15 5.67 15.43
CA ALA A 187 -17.39 6.32 15.81
C ALA A 187 -18.44 6.12 14.73
N ALA A 188 -19.71 6.36 15.04
CA ALA A 188 -20.78 6.38 14.04
C ALA A 188 -20.38 7.31 12.88
N GLY A 189 -20.48 6.80 11.64
CA GLY A 189 -20.00 7.46 10.43
C GLY A 189 -18.68 6.89 9.87
N ASN A 190 -17.87 6.15 10.66
CA ASN A 190 -16.73 5.40 10.14
C ASN A 190 -17.14 4.10 9.43
N SER A 191 -18.35 3.60 9.70
CA SER A 191 -18.90 2.39 9.05
C SER A 191 -18.83 2.48 7.53
N GLY A 192 -18.28 1.46 6.89
CA GLY A 192 -18.05 1.39 5.45
C GLY A 192 -16.70 1.92 4.98
N GLY A 193 -15.98 2.65 5.83
CA GLY A 193 -14.63 3.13 5.52
C GLY A 193 -13.58 2.01 5.58
N PRO A 194 -12.42 2.17 4.93
CA PRO A 194 -11.37 1.17 4.95
C PRO A 194 -10.60 1.13 6.27
N LEU A 195 -10.20 -0.07 6.68
CA LEU A 195 -9.11 -0.33 7.59
C LEU A 195 -7.87 -0.62 6.74
N VAL A 196 -6.82 0.20 6.86
CA VAL A 196 -5.63 0.07 6.02
C VAL A 196 -4.38 -0.24 6.84
N ASP A 197 -3.38 -0.85 6.19
CA ASP A 197 -2.03 -1.00 6.73
C ASP A 197 -1.17 0.24 6.44
N ASP A 198 0.09 0.22 6.90
CA ASP A 198 1.04 1.33 6.75
C ASP A 198 1.39 1.68 5.29
N CYS A 199 1.13 0.77 4.35
CA CYS A 199 1.22 1.02 2.90
C CYS A 199 -0.09 1.51 2.27
N GLY A 200 -1.10 1.89 3.06
CA GLY A 200 -2.40 2.34 2.58
C GLY A 200 -3.24 1.25 1.89
N ARG A 201 -2.89 -0.03 2.06
CA ARG A 201 -3.63 -1.15 1.46
C ARG A 201 -4.77 -1.57 2.38
N VAL A 202 -5.93 -1.81 1.80
CA VAL A 202 -7.14 -2.16 2.56
C VAL A 202 -7.07 -3.60 3.05
N LEU A 203 -7.22 -3.79 4.36
CA LEU A 203 -7.33 -5.07 5.05
C LEU A 203 -8.79 -5.50 5.20
N GLY A 204 -9.69 -4.53 5.37
CA GLY A 204 -11.12 -4.77 5.58
C GLY A 204 -11.95 -3.49 5.53
N VAL A 205 -13.26 -3.67 5.73
CA VAL A 205 -14.27 -2.61 5.78
C VAL A 205 -14.73 -2.42 7.21
N ASN A 206 -14.45 -1.26 7.83
CA ASN A 206 -14.90 -0.95 9.19
C ASN A 206 -16.43 -1.03 9.26
N SER A 207 -16.98 -1.73 10.25
CA SER A 207 -18.41 -1.98 10.34
C SER A 207 -19.00 -1.46 11.66
N PHE A 208 -18.58 -1.99 12.80
CA PHE A 208 -19.12 -1.63 14.10
C PHE A 208 -18.02 -1.61 15.16
N GLY A 209 -18.32 -0.96 16.30
CA GLY A 209 -17.52 -1.02 17.52
C GLY A 209 -18.17 -1.87 18.58
N SER A 210 -17.38 -2.32 19.54
CA SER A 210 -17.93 -2.88 20.79
C SER A 210 -18.73 -1.80 21.52
N VAL A 211 -19.83 -2.22 22.15
CA VAL A 211 -20.58 -1.33 23.03
C VAL A 211 -19.82 -1.26 24.36
N SER A 212 -19.40 -0.05 24.75
CA SER A 212 -18.80 0.23 26.05
C SER A 212 -19.70 1.17 26.84
N ASP A 213 -19.85 0.92 28.12
CA ASP A 213 -20.52 1.83 29.07
C ASP A 213 -19.58 2.91 29.62
N GLY A 214 -18.37 3.03 29.04
CA GLY A 214 -17.33 3.98 29.42
C GLY A 214 -16.28 3.44 30.40
N ASN A 215 -16.41 2.18 30.84
CA ASN A 215 -15.47 1.52 31.74
C ASN A 215 -14.62 0.43 31.06
N ASP A 216 -15.03 -0.02 29.87
CA ASP A 216 -14.39 -1.09 29.13
C ASP A 216 -13.55 -0.55 27.96
N ALA A 217 -12.58 -1.35 27.50
CA ALA A 217 -11.84 -1.06 26.28
C ALA A 217 -12.77 -1.17 25.05
N GLU A 218 -12.71 -0.18 24.19
CA GLU A 218 -13.44 -0.17 22.92
C GLU A 218 -12.63 -0.86 21.83
N PHE A 219 -13.28 -1.73 21.07
CA PHE A 219 -12.71 -2.41 19.92
C PHE A 219 -13.53 -2.12 18.67
N GLY A 220 -12.85 -1.96 17.55
CA GLY A 220 -13.46 -1.91 16.23
C GLY A 220 -13.47 -3.29 15.56
N PHE A 221 -14.48 -3.51 14.74
CA PHE A 221 -14.61 -4.69 13.89
C PHE A 221 -14.66 -4.26 12.43
N ALA A 222 -13.78 -4.86 11.61
CA ALA A 222 -13.82 -4.67 10.17
C ALA A 222 -14.15 -5.99 9.47
N VAL A 223 -15.02 -5.94 8.46
CA VAL A 223 -15.30 -7.09 7.57
C VAL A 223 -14.02 -7.42 6.82
N SER A 224 -13.55 -8.67 6.91
CA SER A 224 -12.25 -9.05 6.35
C SER A 224 -12.22 -9.02 4.83
N TRP A 225 -11.01 -8.92 4.26
CA TRP A 225 -10.80 -9.03 2.81
C TRP A 225 -11.44 -10.29 2.21
N ARG A 226 -11.44 -11.43 2.90
CA ARG A 226 -12.04 -12.68 2.42
C ARG A 226 -13.52 -12.53 2.09
N GLU A 227 -14.27 -11.89 3.00
CA GLU A 227 -15.70 -11.58 2.82
C GLU A 227 -15.90 -10.58 1.69
N VAL A 228 -15.10 -9.49 1.70
CA VAL A 228 -15.13 -8.45 0.67
C VAL A 228 -14.87 -9.04 -0.71
N ALA A 229 -13.83 -9.87 -0.86
CA ALA A 229 -13.48 -10.51 -2.13
C ALA A 229 -14.60 -11.43 -2.65
N SER A 230 -15.25 -12.17 -1.75
CA SER A 230 -16.39 -13.02 -2.09
C SER A 230 -17.57 -12.18 -2.60
N PHE A 231 -17.91 -11.13 -1.87
CA PHE A 231 -18.99 -10.20 -2.23
C PHE A 231 -18.74 -9.51 -3.58
N LEU A 232 -17.53 -8.96 -3.82
CA LEU A 232 -17.18 -8.29 -5.07
C LEU A 232 -17.22 -9.25 -6.26
N ARG A 233 -16.74 -10.50 -6.11
CA ARG A 233 -16.84 -11.52 -7.16
C ARG A 233 -18.29 -11.83 -7.53
N GLN A 234 -19.17 -11.96 -6.54
CA GLN A 234 -20.62 -12.18 -6.76
C GLN A 234 -21.26 -11.00 -7.48
N ALA A 235 -20.80 -9.77 -7.19
CA ALA A 235 -21.25 -8.55 -7.85
C ALA A 235 -20.60 -8.32 -9.24
N GLY A 236 -19.71 -9.22 -9.70
CA GLY A 236 -19.03 -9.10 -11.00
C GLY A 236 -17.98 -7.99 -11.03
N VAL A 237 -17.40 -7.62 -9.89
CA VAL A 237 -16.39 -6.56 -9.77
C VAL A 237 -15.01 -7.15 -9.50
N SER A 238 -14.07 -6.83 -10.39
CA SER A 238 -12.65 -7.11 -10.17
C SER A 238 -12.01 -5.98 -9.36
N SER A 239 -11.38 -6.32 -8.24
CA SER A 239 -10.68 -5.37 -7.38
C SER A 239 -9.17 -5.48 -7.51
N LEU A 240 -8.46 -4.36 -7.29
CA LEU A 240 -7.00 -4.35 -7.20
C LEU A 240 -6.58 -4.98 -5.86
N HIS A 241 -5.67 -5.95 -5.91
CA HIS A 241 -5.14 -6.58 -4.70
C HIS A 241 -3.70 -7.04 -4.86
N THR A 242 -2.98 -7.16 -3.74
CA THR A 242 -1.59 -7.62 -3.69
C THR A 242 -1.36 -8.48 -2.45
N VAL A 243 -0.38 -9.37 -2.53
CA VAL A 243 0.16 -10.14 -1.38
C VAL A 243 1.60 -9.73 -1.06
N ALA A 244 2.14 -8.77 -1.80
CA ALA A 244 3.51 -8.29 -1.56
C ALA A 244 3.65 -7.73 -0.13
N PRO A 245 4.81 -7.90 0.53
CA PRO A 245 5.03 -7.28 1.84
C PRO A 245 4.93 -5.76 1.75
N CYS A 246 4.46 -5.13 2.83
CA CYS A 246 4.48 -3.67 2.94
C CYS A 246 5.94 -3.20 3.01
N ARG A 247 6.30 -2.32 2.11
CA ARG A 247 7.59 -1.63 2.10
C ARG A 247 7.31 -0.15 1.92
N SER A 248 7.90 0.66 2.77
CA SER A 248 7.88 2.09 2.57
C SER A 248 8.57 2.46 1.24
N MET A 249 8.25 3.61 0.67
CA MET A 249 8.95 4.09 -0.54
C MET A 249 10.47 4.16 -0.31
N ALA A 250 10.90 4.56 0.89
CA ALA A 250 12.32 4.58 1.24
C ALA A 250 12.97 3.18 1.22
N GLU A 251 12.25 2.16 1.69
CA GLU A 251 12.72 0.75 1.61
C GLU A 251 12.70 0.23 0.19
N ALA A 252 11.71 0.64 -0.63
CA ALA A 252 11.65 0.29 -2.04
C ALA A 252 12.82 0.92 -2.82
N ASP A 253 13.07 2.22 -2.62
CA ASP A 253 14.18 2.95 -3.22
C ASP A 253 15.54 2.36 -2.78
N ALA A 254 15.69 2.02 -1.50
CA ALA A 254 16.89 1.38 -0.98
C ALA A 254 17.11 -0.02 -1.57
N ALA A 255 16.03 -0.78 -1.77
CA ALA A 255 16.09 -2.10 -2.39
C ALA A 255 16.47 -2.02 -3.87
N GLU A 256 15.93 -1.05 -4.62
CA GLU A 256 16.27 -0.79 -6.02
C GLU A 256 17.73 -0.33 -6.16
N ALA A 257 18.18 0.59 -5.31
CA ALA A 257 19.56 1.02 -5.27
C ALA A 257 20.53 -0.15 -4.98
N ALA A 258 20.16 -1.04 -4.04
CA ALA A 258 20.94 -2.22 -3.72
C ALA A 258 20.99 -3.24 -4.89
N LEU A 259 19.90 -3.40 -5.63
CA LEU A 259 19.89 -4.24 -6.85
C LEU A 259 20.80 -3.66 -7.92
N THR A 260 20.69 -2.38 -8.21
CA THR A 260 21.55 -1.68 -9.18
C THR A 260 23.03 -1.80 -8.83
N GLN A 261 23.39 -1.67 -7.55
CA GLN A 261 24.77 -1.86 -7.07
C GLN A 261 25.26 -3.30 -7.26
N ARG A 262 24.42 -4.30 -6.98
CA ARG A 262 24.76 -5.71 -7.19
C ARG A 262 24.98 -6.04 -8.67
N GLU A 263 24.14 -5.54 -9.55
CA GLU A 263 24.28 -5.71 -11.01
C GLU A 263 25.56 -5.06 -11.52
N ALA A 264 25.88 -3.86 -11.06
CA ALA A 264 27.13 -3.18 -11.39
C ALA A 264 28.36 -3.97 -10.92
N GLN A 265 28.35 -4.48 -9.69
CA GLN A 265 29.43 -5.33 -9.14
C GLN A 265 29.58 -6.64 -9.91
N GLN A 266 28.48 -7.30 -10.28
CA GLN A 266 28.53 -8.53 -11.08
C GLN A 266 29.08 -8.27 -12.48
N SER A 267 28.68 -7.15 -13.11
CA SER A 267 29.22 -6.73 -14.40
C SER A 267 30.73 -6.49 -14.34
N GLU A 268 31.18 -5.73 -13.32
CA GLU A 268 32.61 -5.46 -13.12
C GLU A 268 33.41 -6.74 -12.86
N GLN A 269 32.91 -7.67 -12.04
CA GLN A 269 33.53 -8.96 -11.80
C GLN A 269 33.64 -9.81 -13.10
N SER A 270 32.55 -9.81 -13.90
CA SER A 270 32.51 -10.50 -15.17
C SER A 270 33.55 -9.94 -16.17
N GLU A 271 33.67 -8.62 -16.27
CA GLU A 271 34.66 -7.99 -17.14
C GLU A 271 36.10 -8.23 -16.66
N ARG A 272 36.38 -8.20 -15.36
CA ARG A 272 37.68 -8.57 -14.79
C ARG A 272 38.01 -10.03 -15.10
N ALA A 273 37.08 -10.97 -14.89
CA ALA A 273 37.30 -12.38 -15.20
C ALA A 273 37.57 -12.61 -16.69
N LYS A 274 36.92 -11.88 -17.60
CA LYS A 274 37.19 -11.94 -19.05
C LYS A 274 38.57 -11.37 -19.38
N ALA A 275 39.00 -10.28 -18.74
CA ALA A 275 40.30 -9.69 -18.91
C ALA A 275 41.42 -10.64 -18.47
N ASP A 276 41.29 -11.23 -17.27
CA ASP A 276 42.23 -12.20 -16.70
C ASP A 276 42.32 -13.46 -17.58
N ALA A 277 41.20 -13.97 -18.07
CA ALA A 277 41.16 -15.12 -18.96
C ALA A 277 41.86 -14.82 -20.32
N ARG A 278 41.69 -13.58 -20.82
CA ARG A 278 42.37 -13.14 -22.07
C ARG A 278 43.85 -13.01 -21.86
N GLU A 279 44.29 -12.46 -20.73
CA GLU A 279 45.75 -12.35 -20.40
C GLU A 279 46.40 -13.72 -20.27
N ALA A 280 45.76 -14.65 -19.52
CA ALA A 280 46.25 -16.03 -19.41
C ALA A 280 46.27 -16.76 -20.74
N ALA A 281 45.33 -16.51 -21.64
CA ALA A 281 45.35 -17.09 -22.98
C ALA A 281 46.51 -16.54 -23.86
N LEU A 282 46.79 -15.23 -23.73
CA LEU A 282 47.93 -14.61 -24.43
C LEU A 282 49.28 -15.13 -23.91
N GLU A 283 49.44 -15.28 -22.61
CA GLU A 283 50.63 -15.83 -21.97
C GLU A 283 50.85 -17.27 -22.44
N LYS A 284 49.83 -18.11 -22.40
CA LYS A 284 49.91 -19.49 -22.93
C LYS A 284 50.27 -19.56 -24.42
N ALA A 285 49.73 -18.63 -25.24
CA ALA A 285 50.05 -18.57 -26.65
C ALA A 285 51.52 -18.16 -26.90
N ARG A 286 52.07 -17.23 -26.08
CA ARG A 286 53.50 -16.85 -26.12
C ARG A 286 54.40 -18.01 -25.76
N ASP A 287 54.11 -18.71 -24.64
CA ASP A 287 54.86 -19.88 -24.20
C ASP A 287 54.86 -20.99 -25.26
N THR A 288 53.73 -21.21 -25.93
CA THR A 288 53.65 -22.19 -27.01
C THR A 288 54.50 -21.80 -28.21
N ALA A 289 54.39 -20.53 -28.65
CA ALA A 289 55.18 -20.01 -29.76
C ALA A 289 56.71 -20.06 -29.49
N GLU A 290 57.10 -19.76 -28.23
CA GLU A 290 58.52 -19.83 -27.84
C GLU A 290 59.02 -21.26 -27.85
N ARG A 291 58.26 -22.24 -27.37
CA ARG A 291 58.61 -23.68 -27.47
C ARG A 291 58.72 -24.17 -28.94
N ASP A 292 57.79 -23.73 -29.78
CA ASP A 292 57.81 -24.09 -31.19
C ASP A 292 59.08 -23.54 -31.91
N VAL A 293 59.46 -22.30 -31.57
CA VAL A 293 60.75 -21.73 -32.13
C VAL A 293 62.00 -22.48 -31.64
N ILE A 294 62.03 -22.84 -30.33
CA ILE A 294 63.15 -23.62 -29.78
C ILE A 294 63.22 -25.00 -30.44
N SER A 295 62.11 -25.70 -30.56
CA SER A 295 61.98 -27.00 -31.20
C SER A 295 62.37 -26.96 -32.68
N ALA A 296 61.95 -25.94 -33.42
CA ALA A 296 62.34 -25.74 -34.83
C ALA A 296 63.86 -25.49 -34.97
N ARG A 297 64.45 -24.75 -34.02
CA ARG A 297 65.96 -24.51 -34.05
C ARG A 297 66.74 -25.76 -33.70
N GLU A 298 66.29 -26.56 -32.73
CA GLU A 298 66.91 -27.84 -32.40
C GLU A 298 66.87 -28.83 -33.58
N ASN A 299 65.70 -28.93 -34.22
CA ASN A 299 65.59 -29.79 -35.44
C ASN A 299 66.45 -29.33 -36.59
N ALA A 300 66.60 -28.03 -36.82
CA ALA A 300 67.49 -27.50 -37.86
C ALA A 300 68.96 -27.79 -37.55
N MET A 301 69.39 -27.70 -36.27
CA MET A 301 70.79 -28.07 -35.89
C MET A 301 71.00 -29.56 -35.97
N ALA A 302 70.09 -30.42 -35.64
CA ALA A 302 70.18 -31.88 -35.79
C ALA A 302 70.24 -32.26 -37.25
N GLY A 303 69.48 -31.65 -38.14
CA GLY A 303 69.52 -31.85 -39.57
C GLY A 303 70.88 -31.43 -40.21
N ALA A 304 71.47 -30.34 -39.73
CA ALA A 304 72.82 -29.88 -40.19
C ALA A 304 73.92 -30.82 -39.72
N ALA A 305 73.81 -31.42 -38.54
CA ALA A 305 74.77 -32.41 -38.03
C ALA A 305 74.81 -33.72 -38.87
N VAL A 306 73.63 -34.18 -39.31
CA VAL A 306 73.47 -35.38 -40.14
C VAL A 306 74.10 -35.19 -41.55
N THR A 307 74.06 -34.01 -42.12
CA THR A 307 74.63 -33.71 -43.43
C THR A 307 76.13 -33.61 -43.40
N LEU A 308 76.76 -33.38 -42.25
CA LEU A 308 78.26 -33.33 -42.09
C LEU A 308 78.89 -34.67 -41.82
N THR A 309 78.15 -35.74 -41.52
CA THR A 309 78.66 -37.10 -41.20
C THR A 309 78.49 -38.12 -42.34
N SER A 310 78.06 -37.76 -43.54
CA SER A 310 77.93 -38.67 -44.66
C SER A 310 79.29 -38.81 -45.32
N PRO A 311 80.02 -40.00 -45.30
CA PRO A 311 81.28 -40.21 -45.98
C PRO A 311 81.06 -40.33 -47.50
N ARG A 312 81.92 -39.72 -48.25
CA ARG A 312 82.05 -39.89 -49.69
C ARG A 312 82.64 -41.28 -50.05
#